data_0f579dc3b183ef79a1f96fe0b8251051
#
_entry.id   0f579dc3b183ef79a1f96fe0b8251051
#
_cell.length_a   1.000
_cell.length_b   1.000
_cell.length_c   1.000
_cell.angle_alpha   90.00
_cell.angle_beta   90.00
_cell.angle_gamma   90.00
#
_symmetry.space_group_name_H-M   'P 1'
#
loop_
_entity.id
_entity.type
_entity.pdbx_description
1 polymer ?
#
loop_
_entity_poly.entity_id
_entity_poly.type
_entity_poly.pdbx_seq_one_letter_code
_entity_poly.pdbx_strand_id
1 'polypeptide(L)'
;NAKNIITLTLLGTFVLGLSGWAAVKPPDALSVSERRPLAQRPEMTAAGVLSGRFMSDYESYAVDQFPLREQFRTLKALTSLYGYGQKDNNGVYLAGGYAAKLDYPLKEASLTHAAERFRYLYETLMAGTDTHVYFSVIPDKNHFLAEANGYPAYDEQALAEKLAGELEFADYIDLFGSLTLDNYYRTDSHWRQETLLPAAHTLAEAMGAVLPEDDYRPQTLERPYYGVYYGYAALPMEPDQITYLTSDTLEVCSVYNYESDKNSSVYDLEKGVGKDPYELFLSG
;
A
#
# COMPACT_ATOMS: atom_id res chain seq x y z
N ASN A 1 22.86 43.37 -20.59
CA ASN A 1 21.84 42.92 -19.73
C ASN A 1 22.30 41.99 -18.61
N ALA A 2 22.86 42.56 -17.54
CA ALA A 2 23.42 41.81 -16.40
C ALA A 2 22.42 40.78 -15.80
N LYS A 3 21.14 41.16 -15.66
CA LYS A 3 20.08 40.28 -15.17
C LYS A 3 20.00 38.98 -15.97
N ASN A 4 19.97 39.04 -17.29
CA ASN A 4 19.86 37.84 -18.15
C ASN A 4 21.12 36.97 -18.03
N ILE A 5 22.29 37.58 -17.95
CA ILE A 5 23.57 36.87 -17.76
C ILE A 5 23.55 36.13 -16.41
N ILE A 6 23.17 36.79 -15.36
CA ILE A 6 23.07 36.19 -14.00
C ILE A 6 22.06 35.01 -14.03
N THR A 7 20.89 35.23 -14.60
CA THR A 7 19.86 34.14 -14.68
C THR A 7 20.38 32.95 -15.49
N LEU A 8 20.99 33.18 -16.65
CA LEU A 8 21.55 32.12 -17.49
C LEU A 8 22.70 31.37 -16.81
N THR A 9 23.57 32.14 -16.12
CA THR A 9 24.68 31.53 -15.38
C THR A 9 24.17 30.67 -14.23
N LEU A 10 23.24 31.17 -13.43
CA LEU A 10 22.66 30.38 -12.32
C LEU A 10 21.96 29.13 -12.82
N LEU A 11 21.11 29.25 -13.85
CA LEU A 11 20.40 28.12 -14.45
C LEU A 11 21.37 27.11 -15.07
N GLY A 12 22.37 27.62 -15.84
CA GLY A 12 23.38 26.76 -16.44
C GLY A 12 24.22 26.00 -15.39
N THR A 13 24.67 26.71 -14.35
CA THR A 13 25.40 26.07 -13.25
C THR A 13 24.57 25.03 -12.52
N PHE A 14 23.29 25.30 -12.28
CA PHE A 14 22.38 24.36 -11.65
C PHE A 14 22.19 23.09 -12.52
N VAL A 15 21.84 23.26 -13.78
CA VAL A 15 21.60 22.12 -14.70
C VAL A 15 22.88 21.31 -14.92
N LEU A 16 24.00 21.99 -15.25
CA LEU A 16 25.28 21.31 -15.49
C LEU A 16 25.84 20.68 -14.22
N GLY A 17 25.67 21.33 -13.08
CA GLY A 17 26.08 20.79 -11.78
C GLY A 17 25.33 19.51 -11.42
N LEU A 18 24.01 19.48 -11.57
CA LEU A 18 23.21 18.27 -11.34
C LEU A 18 23.53 17.18 -12.35
N SER A 19 23.71 17.52 -13.65
CA SER A 19 24.09 16.55 -14.67
C SER A 19 25.48 15.94 -14.41
N GLY A 20 26.45 16.77 -14.03
CA GLY A 20 27.78 16.31 -13.64
C GLY A 20 27.75 15.40 -12.40
N TRP A 21 26.94 15.76 -11.40
CA TRP A 21 26.75 14.91 -10.23
C TRP A 21 26.07 13.58 -10.59
N ALA A 22 25.02 13.59 -11.41
CA ALA A 22 24.37 12.39 -11.90
C ALA A 22 25.33 11.43 -12.63
N ALA A 23 26.30 12.00 -13.35
CA ALA A 23 27.28 11.21 -14.10
C ALA A 23 28.32 10.49 -13.22
N VAL A 24 28.64 11.05 -12.04
CA VAL A 24 29.67 10.51 -11.13
C VAL A 24 29.12 9.85 -9.88
N LYS A 25 27.86 10.07 -9.53
CA LYS A 25 27.20 9.46 -8.39
C LYS A 25 27.10 7.94 -8.59
N PRO A 26 27.48 7.11 -7.58
CA PRO A 26 27.17 5.70 -7.59
C PRO A 26 25.65 5.45 -7.70
N PRO A 27 25.22 4.45 -8.49
CA PRO A 27 23.79 4.17 -8.60
C PRO A 27 23.25 3.56 -7.29
N ASP A 28 22.06 4.01 -6.87
CA ASP A 28 21.31 3.40 -5.80
C ASP A 28 20.57 2.16 -6.32
N ALA A 29 20.62 1.08 -5.56
CA ALA A 29 19.93 -0.17 -5.94
C ALA A 29 18.42 -0.12 -5.64
N LEU A 30 18.03 0.57 -4.55
CA LEU A 30 16.67 0.56 -4.02
C LEU A 30 16.22 1.98 -3.64
N SER A 31 14.94 2.26 -3.84
CA SER A 31 14.25 3.36 -3.16
C SER A 31 13.65 2.85 -1.86
N VAL A 32 14.11 3.37 -0.74
CA VAL A 32 13.56 3.03 0.58
C VAL A 32 12.12 3.58 0.73
N SER A 33 11.89 4.81 0.26
CA SER A 33 10.58 5.46 0.35
C SER A 33 9.51 4.80 -0.52
N GLU A 34 9.88 4.31 -1.72
CA GLU A 34 8.96 3.63 -2.64
C GLU A 34 8.99 2.10 -2.50
N ARG A 35 9.89 1.55 -1.68
CA ARG A 35 10.06 0.11 -1.45
C ARG A 35 10.22 -0.70 -2.75
N ARG A 36 10.96 -0.14 -3.71
CA ARG A 36 11.18 -0.79 -5.02
C ARG A 36 12.62 -0.71 -5.49
N PRO A 37 13.07 -1.64 -6.35
CA PRO A 37 14.31 -1.50 -7.07
C PRO A 37 14.30 -0.24 -7.94
N LEU A 38 15.43 0.45 -7.99
CA LEU A 38 15.65 1.56 -8.93
C LEU A 38 16.26 1.04 -10.24
N ALA A 39 15.84 1.65 -11.34
CA ALA A 39 16.37 1.31 -12.65
C ALA A 39 17.90 1.49 -12.69
N GLN A 40 18.60 0.49 -13.20
CA GLN A 40 20.03 0.50 -13.35
C GLN A 40 20.41 0.88 -14.79
N ARG A 41 21.65 1.30 -15.00
CA ARG A 41 22.13 1.74 -16.31
C ARG A 41 21.97 0.63 -17.35
N PRO A 42 21.19 0.87 -18.44
CA PRO A 42 20.97 -0.14 -19.45
C PRO A 42 22.22 -0.35 -20.32
N GLU A 43 22.38 -1.57 -20.82
CA GLU A 43 23.39 -1.86 -21.82
C GLU A 43 22.99 -1.32 -23.20
N MET A 44 23.91 -0.63 -23.83
CA MET A 44 23.69 -0.11 -25.19
C MET A 44 23.97 -1.19 -26.22
N THR A 45 22.93 -1.74 -26.85
CA THR A 45 23.02 -2.69 -27.93
C THR A 45 22.42 -2.10 -29.20
N ALA A 46 22.93 -2.50 -30.39
CA ALA A 46 22.40 -2.03 -31.67
C ALA A 46 20.88 -2.30 -31.82
N ALA A 47 20.44 -3.49 -31.43
CA ALA A 47 19.01 -3.84 -31.43
C ALA A 47 18.18 -3.00 -30.46
N GLY A 48 18.69 -2.71 -29.25
CA GLY A 48 18.03 -1.86 -28.27
C GLY A 48 17.90 -0.42 -28.74
N VAL A 49 18.91 0.12 -29.39
CA VAL A 49 18.88 1.48 -29.98
C VAL A 49 17.88 1.55 -31.15
N LEU A 50 17.93 0.61 -32.09
CA LEU A 50 17.03 0.59 -33.23
C LEU A 50 15.57 0.37 -32.87
N SER A 51 15.28 -0.38 -31.81
CA SER A 51 13.92 -0.60 -31.31
C SER A 51 13.41 0.55 -30.44
N GLY A 52 14.24 1.50 -30.04
CA GLY A 52 13.91 2.56 -29.05
C GLY A 52 13.96 2.12 -27.59
N ARG A 53 14.12 0.82 -27.32
CA ARG A 53 14.13 0.27 -25.95
C ARG A 53 15.23 0.88 -25.09
N PHE A 54 16.45 1.02 -25.65
CA PHE A 54 17.57 1.64 -24.93
C PHE A 54 17.22 3.05 -24.44
N MET A 55 16.53 3.87 -25.24
CA MET A 55 16.17 5.23 -24.86
C MET A 55 15.15 5.24 -23.72
N SER A 56 14.14 4.37 -23.77
CA SER A 56 13.14 4.23 -22.69
C SER A 56 13.77 3.74 -21.39
N ASP A 57 14.63 2.72 -21.47
CA ASP A 57 15.32 2.18 -20.30
C ASP A 57 16.30 3.21 -19.69
N TYR A 58 16.97 3.99 -20.55
CA TYR A 58 17.88 5.05 -20.11
C TYR A 58 17.14 6.22 -19.47
N GLU A 59 15.96 6.59 -19.98
CA GLU A 59 15.10 7.60 -19.36
C GLU A 59 14.68 7.15 -17.94
N SER A 60 14.23 5.90 -17.80
CA SER A 60 13.89 5.32 -16.50
C SER A 60 15.08 5.35 -15.53
N TYR A 61 16.27 4.97 -16.01
CA TYR A 61 17.51 5.06 -15.23
C TYR A 61 17.83 6.50 -14.82
N ALA A 62 17.76 7.44 -15.75
CA ALA A 62 18.10 8.85 -15.49
C ALA A 62 17.15 9.48 -14.44
N VAL A 63 15.86 9.14 -14.48
CA VAL A 63 14.86 9.58 -13.49
C VAL A 63 15.11 8.95 -12.14
N ASP A 64 15.34 7.64 -12.09
CA ASP A 64 15.53 6.91 -10.84
C ASP A 64 16.85 7.24 -10.14
N GLN A 65 17.90 7.52 -10.89
CA GLN A 65 19.24 7.84 -10.37
C GLN A 65 19.50 9.36 -10.25
N PHE A 66 18.46 10.18 -10.46
CA PHE A 66 18.63 11.64 -10.41
C PHE A 66 19.09 12.08 -9.01
N PRO A 67 20.14 12.93 -8.92
CA PRO A 67 20.59 13.45 -7.64
C PRO A 67 19.48 14.21 -6.92
N LEU A 68 19.38 14.02 -5.60
CA LEU A 68 18.34 14.63 -4.76
C LEU A 68 16.90 14.26 -5.20
N ARG A 69 16.73 13.07 -5.78
CA ARG A 69 15.43 12.59 -6.29
C ARG A 69 14.33 12.72 -5.24
N GLU A 70 14.56 12.27 -4.01
CA GLU A 70 13.56 12.34 -2.94
C GLU A 70 13.18 13.79 -2.59
N GLN A 71 14.17 14.69 -2.55
CA GLN A 71 13.93 16.12 -2.30
C GLN A 71 13.11 16.77 -3.42
N PHE A 72 13.37 16.42 -4.68
CA PHE A 72 12.58 16.91 -5.80
C PHE A 72 11.17 16.33 -5.83
N ARG A 73 10.98 15.08 -5.42
CA ARG A 73 9.65 14.48 -5.24
C ARG A 73 8.85 15.22 -4.16
N THR A 74 9.48 15.48 -3.01
CA THR A 74 8.87 16.27 -1.94
C THR A 74 8.56 17.72 -2.38
N LEU A 75 9.48 18.35 -3.08
CA LEU A 75 9.26 19.71 -3.62
C LEU A 75 8.08 19.72 -4.62
N LYS A 76 8.01 18.74 -5.52
CA LYS A 76 6.87 18.56 -6.43
C LYS A 76 5.56 18.38 -5.66
N ALA A 77 5.54 17.52 -4.63
CA ALA A 77 4.36 17.28 -3.81
C ALA A 77 3.89 18.56 -3.09
N LEU A 78 4.81 19.28 -2.44
CA LEU A 78 4.51 20.55 -1.78
C LEU A 78 4.00 21.60 -2.77
N THR A 79 4.59 21.68 -3.96
CA THR A 79 4.15 22.62 -5.00
C THR A 79 2.77 22.25 -5.53
N SER A 80 2.47 20.97 -5.72
CA SER A 80 1.15 20.49 -6.14
C SER A 80 0.07 20.85 -5.12
N LEU A 81 0.31 20.55 -3.85
CA LEU A 81 -0.68 20.73 -2.80
C LEU A 81 -0.84 22.23 -2.41
N TYR A 82 0.26 22.91 -2.10
CA TYR A 82 0.21 24.26 -1.56
C TYR A 82 0.38 25.35 -2.62
N GLY A 83 1.08 25.08 -3.72
CA GLY A 83 1.25 26.02 -4.82
C GLY A 83 0.07 26.04 -5.79
N TYR A 84 -0.41 24.87 -6.18
CA TYR A 84 -1.51 24.71 -7.13
C TYR A 84 -2.85 24.36 -6.50
N GLY A 85 -2.90 24.13 -5.18
CA GLY A 85 -4.13 23.81 -4.45
C GLY A 85 -4.73 22.46 -4.86
N GLN A 86 -3.91 21.52 -5.34
CA GLN A 86 -4.37 20.17 -5.62
C GLN A 86 -4.73 19.45 -4.31
N LYS A 87 -5.73 18.58 -4.35
CA LYS A 87 -6.18 17.85 -3.16
C LYS A 87 -5.26 16.68 -2.80
N ASP A 88 -4.52 16.16 -3.77
CA ASP A 88 -3.65 14.99 -3.60
C ASP A 88 -2.31 15.15 -4.34
N ASN A 89 -1.35 14.28 -4.03
CA ASN A 89 -0.16 14.06 -4.83
C ASN A 89 -0.08 12.56 -5.18
N ASN A 90 -0.04 12.25 -6.47
CA ASN A 90 -0.05 10.89 -7.00
C ASN A 90 -1.23 10.02 -6.48
N GLY A 91 -2.39 10.62 -6.30
CA GLY A 91 -3.60 9.96 -5.82
C GLY A 91 -3.63 9.72 -4.31
N VAL A 92 -2.70 10.30 -3.54
CA VAL A 92 -2.65 10.18 -2.07
C VAL A 92 -2.76 11.56 -1.44
N TYR A 93 -3.64 11.71 -0.46
CA TYR A 93 -3.79 12.91 0.36
C TYR A 93 -3.39 12.66 1.81
N LEU A 94 -3.15 13.74 2.55
CA LEU A 94 -2.85 13.71 3.98
C LEU A 94 -3.98 14.38 4.77
N ALA A 95 -4.48 13.70 5.78
CA ALA A 95 -5.44 14.25 6.73
C ALA A 95 -5.24 13.62 8.11
N GLY A 96 -5.35 14.39 9.18
CA GLY A 96 -5.26 13.89 10.56
C GLY A 96 -3.96 13.14 10.89
N GLY A 97 -2.87 13.36 10.14
CA GLY A 97 -1.62 12.61 10.28
C GLY A 97 -1.58 11.27 9.55
N TYR A 98 -2.62 10.93 8.79
CA TYR A 98 -2.71 9.74 7.96
C TYR A 98 -2.57 10.08 6.48
N ALA A 99 -1.93 9.19 5.73
CA ALA A 99 -1.99 9.18 4.28
C ALA A 99 -3.11 8.22 3.84
N ALA A 100 -3.95 8.68 2.92
CA ALA A 100 -5.02 7.88 2.35
C ALA A 100 -5.07 8.08 0.83
N LYS A 101 -5.48 7.04 0.11
CA LYS A 101 -5.63 7.10 -1.34
C LYS A 101 -6.96 7.80 -1.68
N LEU A 102 -6.89 8.75 -2.59
CA LEU A 102 -8.09 9.40 -3.12
C LEU A 102 -8.76 8.46 -4.14
N ASP A 103 -9.67 7.63 -3.65
CA ASP A 103 -10.37 6.63 -4.48
C ASP A 103 -11.83 7.07 -4.70
N TYR A 104 -12.06 7.78 -5.79
CA TYR A 104 -13.34 8.32 -6.19
C TYR A 104 -13.32 8.65 -7.70
N PRO A 105 -14.44 8.42 -8.43
CA PRO A 105 -15.67 7.76 -8.00
C PRO A 105 -15.56 6.23 -7.95
N LEU A 106 -16.58 5.57 -7.34
CA LEU A 106 -16.70 4.11 -7.37
C LEU A 106 -16.76 3.61 -8.82
N LYS A 107 -15.96 2.59 -9.11
CA LYS A 107 -15.95 1.93 -10.43
C LYS A 107 -16.98 0.81 -10.47
N GLU A 108 -18.23 1.15 -10.76
CA GLU A 108 -19.35 0.21 -10.80
C GLU A 108 -19.07 -1.05 -11.64
N ALA A 109 -18.43 -0.90 -12.80
CA ALA A 109 -18.08 -2.03 -13.67
C ALA A 109 -17.12 -3.01 -12.98
N SER A 110 -16.20 -2.52 -12.14
CA SER A 110 -15.29 -3.38 -11.38
C SER A 110 -16.01 -4.14 -10.29
N LEU A 111 -17.00 -3.51 -9.64
CA LEU A 111 -17.83 -4.15 -8.63
C LEU A 111 -18.66 -5.28 -9.23
N THR A 112 -19.37 -5.01 -10.32
CA THR A 112 -20.16 -6.02 -11.04
C THR A 112 -19.29 -7.18 -11.51
N HIS A 113 -18.11 -6.88 -12.08
CA HIS A 113 -17.17 -7.92 -12.49
C HIS A 113 -16.69 -8.78 -11.32
N ALA A 114 -16.43 -8.18 -10.14
CA ALA A 114 -16.04 -8.93 -8.95
C ALA A 114 -17.17 -9.88 -8.50
N ALA A 115 -18.42 -9.39 -8.43
CA ALA A 115 -19.58 -10.19 -8.08
C ALA A 115 -19.79 -11.37 -9.05
N GLU A 116 -19.66 -11.14 -10.37
CA GLU A 116 -19.71 -12.18 -11.39
C GLU A 116 -18.63 -13.26 -11.19
N ARG A 117 -17.39 -12.86 -10.82
CA ARG A 117 -16.30 -13.80 -10.55
C ARG A 117 -16.56 -14.62 -9.29
N PHE A 118 -17.03 -14.03 -8.22
CA PHE A 118 -17.40 -14.77 -7.01
C PHE A 118 -18.54 -15.75 -7.27
N ARG A 119 -19.56 -15.34 -8.00
CA ARG A 119 -20.65 -16.23 -8.41
C ARG A 119 -20.16 -17.40 -9.25
N TYR A 120 -19.30 -17.14 -10.24
CA TYR A 120 -18.69 -18.20 -11.05
C TYR A 120 -17.91 -19.21 -10.21
N LEU A 121 -17.13 -18.76 -9.24
CA LEU A 121 -16.39 -19.64 -8.32
C LEU A 121 -17.34 -20.46 -7.46
N TYR A 122 -18.37 -19.84 -6.90
CA TYR A 122 -19.38 -20.55 -6.12
C TYR A 122 -20.09 -21.62 -6.95
N GLU A 123 -20.63 -21.27 -8.11
CA GLU A 123 -21.35 -22.19 -8.99
C GLU A 123 -20.48 -23.36 -9.47
N THR A 124 -19.19 -23.09 -9.70
CA THR A 124 -18.26 -24.11 -10.24
C THR A 124 -17.72 -25.05 -9.17
N LEU A 125 -17.45 -24.54 -7.96
CA LEU A 125 -16.68 -25.27 -6.96
C LEU A 125 -17.46 -25.61 -5.68
N MET A 126 -18.52 -24.88 -5.35
CA MET A 126 -19.16 -24.92 -4.04
C MET A 126 -20.65 -25.29 -4.11
N ALA A 127 -21.35 -24.92 -5.19
CA ALA A 127 -22.78 -25.20 -5.34
C ALA A 127 -23.05 -26.71 -5.26
N GLY A 128 -24.02 -27.10 -4.39
CA GLY A 128 -24.35 -28.50 -4.15
C GLY A 128 -23.45 -29.23 -3.16
N THR A 129 -22.53 -28.52 -2.51
CA THR A 129 -21.76 -29.01 -1.35
C THR A 129 -22.32 -28.42 -0.05
N ASP A 130 -21.85 -28.93 1.10
CA ASP A 130 -22.20 -28.40 2.43
C ASP A 130 -21.33 -27.19 2.82
N THR A 131 -20.75 -26.49 1.83
CA THR A 131 -19.88 -25.34 2.06
C THR A 131 -20.70 -24.07 2.33
N HIS A 132 -20.54 -23.47 3.50
CA HIS A 132 -21.06 -22.13 3.82
C HIS A 132 -20.05 -21.07 3.37
N VAL A 133 -20.53 -20.05 2.69
CA VAL A 133 -19.71 -18.93 2.19
C VAL A 133 -20.07 -17.67 2.94
N TYR A 134 -19.06 -16.98 3.41
CA TYR A 134 -19.19 -15.69 4.09
C TYR A 134 -18.34 -14.66 3.34
N PHE A 135 -18.75 -13.41 3.38
CA PHE A 135 -17.93 -12.31 2.89
C PHE A 135 -18.07 -11.08 3.77
N SER A 136 -17.05 -10.23 3.73
CA SER A 136 -17.02 -8.93 4.41
C SER A 136 -16.44 -7.89 3.48
N VAL A 137 -16.84 -6.65 3.68
CA VAL A 137 -16.15 -5.47 3.13
C VAL A 137 -15.34 -4.84 4.27
N ILE A 138 -14.04 -4.69 4.06
CA ILE A 138 -13.16 -4.01 5.00
C ILE A 138 -13.19 -2.52 4.63
N PRO A 139 -13.68 -1.63 5.52
CA PRO A 139 -13.68 -0.20 5.24
C PRO A 139 -12.27 0.32 5.01
N ASP A 140 -12.08 1.15 3.99
CA ASP A 140 -10.82 1.86 3.76
C ASP A 140 -10.66 3.03 4.74
N LYS A 141 -9.46 3.56 4.88
CA LYS A 141 -9.24 4.77 5.68
C LYS A 141 -10.08 5.97 5.24
N ASN A 142 -10.48 6.03 3.97
CA ASN A 142 -11.37 7.07 3.45
C ASN A 142 -12.73 7.09 4.15
N HIS A 143 -13.24 5.93 4.56
CA HIS A 143 -14.48 5.84 5.34
C HIS A 143 -14.44 6.74 6.60
N PHE A 144 -13.28 6.80 7.26
CA PHE A 144 -13.10 7.57 8.49
C PHE A 144 -12.56 8.99 8.27
N LEU A 145 -11.87 9.24 7.16
CA LEU A 145 -11.10 10.47 6.95
C LEU A 145 -11.70 11.43 5.93
N ALA A 146 -12.30 10.90 4.86
CA ALA A 146 -12.54 11.72 3.67
C ALA A 146 -13.58 12.82 3.92
N GLU A 147 -14.76 12.49 4.38
CA GLU A 147 -15.85 13.44 4.56
C GLU A 147 -15.48 14.55 5.55
N ALA A 148 -14.95 14.17 6.72
CA ALA A 148 -14.55 15.11 7.79
C ALA A 148 -13.47 16.10 7.34
N ASN A 149 -12.69 15.77 6.29
CA ASN A 149 -11.60 16.59 5.76
C ASN A 149 -11.91 17.18 4.37
N GLY A 150 -13.16 17.08 3.88
CA GLY A 150 -13.60 17.67 2.61
C GLY A 150 -13.04 16.99 1.36
N TYR A 151 -12.71 15.71 1.46
CA TYR A 151 -12.33 14.88 0.34
C TYR A 151 -13.54 14.08 -0.19
N PRO A 152 -13.64 13.86 -1.50
CA PRO A 152 -14.69 13.00 -2.04
C PRO A 152 -14.40 11.54 -1.68
N ALA A 153 -15.43 10.82 -1.30
CA ALA A 153 -15.44 9.38 -1.09
C ALA A 153 -16.73 8.78 -1.64
N TYR A 154 -16.71 7.51 -2.00
CA TYR A 154 -17.94 6.77 -2.24
C TYR A 154 -18.47 6.19 -0.92
N ASP A 155 -19.76 5.91 -0.89
CA ASP A 155 -20.41 5.27 0.25
C ASP A 155 -20.06 3.79 0.29
N GLU A 156 -19.16 3.40 1.21
CA GLU A 156 -18.67 2.03 1.35
C GLU A 156 -19.73 1.11 1.98
N GLN A 157 -20.66 1.65 2.78
CA GLN A 157 -21.77 0.87 3.32
C GLN A 157 -22.78 0.53 2.22
N ALA A 158 -23.12 1.51 1.37
CA ALA A 158 -23.96 1.25 0.19
C ALA A 158 -23.31 0.27 -0.79
N LEU A 159 -21.97 0.29 -0.92
CA LEU A 159 -21.23 -0.71 -1.69
C LEU A 159 -21.39 -2.10 -1.09
N ALA A 160 -21.24 -2.24 0.24
CA ALA A 160 -21.40 -3.52 0.94
C ALA A 160 -22.83 -4.07 0.79
N GLU A 161 -23.84 -3.23 0.96
CA GLU A 161 -25.25 -3.59 0.75
C GLU A 161 -25.53 -4.06 -0.69
N LYS A 162 -24.96 -3.36 -1.68
CA LYS A 162 -25.09 -3.75 -3.09
C LYS A 162 -24.46 -5.12 -3.35
N LEU A 163 -23.23 -5.36 -2.84
CA LEU A 163 -22.58 -6.66 -2.95
C LEU A 163 -23.38 -7.77 -2.26
N ALA A 164 -23.95 -7.51 -1.09
CA ALA A 164 -24.79 -8.47 -0.39
C ALA A 164 -26.02 -8.87 -1.24
N GLY A 165 -26.62 -7.91 -1.93
CA GLY A 165 -27.72 -8.20 -2.86
C GLY A 165 -27.29 -8.98 -4.13
N GLU A 166 -26.04 -8.87 -4.54
CA GLU A 166 -25.52 -9.61 -5.70
C GLU A 166 -24.94 -10.97 -5.33
N LEU A 167 -24.51 -11.18 -4.07
CA LEU A 167 -23.90 -12.42 -3.56
C LEU A 167 -24.87 -13.21 -2.67
N GLU A 168 -26.11 -13.46 -3.13
CA GLU A 168 -27.17 -14.13 -2.37
C GLU A 168 -26.80 -15.54 -1.84
N PHE A 169 -25.72 -16.12 -2.36
CA PHE A 169 -25.18 -17.42 -1.92
C PHE A 169 -24.22 -17.31 -0.73
N ALA A 170 -23.93 -16.11 -0.26
CA ALA A 170 -22.96 -15.86 0.79
C ALA A 170 -23.55 -14.94 1.88
N ASP A 171 -23.24 -15.24 3.13
CA ASP A 171 -23.67 -14.44 4.27
C ASP A 171 -22.72 -13.24 4.47
N TYR A 172 -23.28 -12.02 4.47
CA TYR A 172 -22.51 -10.81 4.71
C TYR A 172 -22.23 -10.63 6.20
N ILE A 173 -20.95 -10.38 6.54
CA ILE A 173 -20.53 -10.04 7.90
C ILE A 173 -20.08 -8.58 7.91
N ASP A 174 -20.80 -7.75 8.67
CA ASP A 174 -20.48 -6.33 8.82
C ASP A 174 -19.30 -6.12 9.78
N LEU A 175 -18.22 -5.50 9.27
CA LEU A 175 -17.03 -5.14 10.02
C LEU A 175 -16.91 -3.64 10.30
N PHE A 176 -17.81 -2.80 9.78
CA PHE A 176 -17.72 -1.35 9.95
C PHE A 176 -17.74 -0.92 11.42
N GLY A 177 -18.57 -1.60 12.24
CA GLY A 177 -18.65 -1.34 13.68
C GLY A 177 -17.49 -1.88 14.50
N SER A 178 -16.66 -2.77 13.92
CA SER A 178 -15.52 -3.41 14.62
C SER A 178 -14.20 -2.70 14.37
N LEU A 179 -14.17 -1.68 13.50
CA LEU A 179 -12.96 -0.99 13.07
C LEU A 179 -13.09 0.53 13.25
N THR A 180 -11.97 1.16 13.49
CA THR A 180 -11.81 2.61 13.60
C THR A 180 -10.56 3.05 12.85
N LEU A 181 -10.34 4.35 12.68
CA LEU A 181 -9.12 4.88 12.04
C LEU A 181 -7.83 4.40 12.74
N ASP A 182 -7.87 4.22 14.06
CA ASP A 182 -6.70 3.77 14.84
C ASP A 182 -6.29 2.33 14.53
N ASN A 183 -7.14 1.56 13.86
CA ASN A 183 -6.80 0.23 13.38
C ASN A 183 -5.95 0.22 12.12
N TYR A 184 -5.60 1.38 11.55
CA TYR A 184 -4.82 1.47 10.32
C TYR A 184 -3.45 2.09 10.54
N TYR A 185 -2.47 1.67 9.73
CA TYR A 185 -1.19 2.37 9.65
C TYR A 185 -1.37 3.77 9.06
N ARG A 186 -0.61 4.73 9.56
CA ARG A 186 -0.64 6.12 9.07
C ARG A 186 -0.11 6.24 7.64
N THR A 187 0.94 5.48 7.34
CA THR A 187 1.72 5.60 6.10
C THR A 187 1.42 4.49 5.09
N ASP A 188 0.56 3.52 5.43
CA ASP A 188 0.25 2.35 4.59
C ASP A 188 -1.26 2.19 4.34
N SER A 189 -1.62 1.33 3.39
CA SER A 189 -3.01 0.96 3.11
C SER A 189 -3.57 -0.06 4.09
N HIS A 190 -2.74 -0.84 4.73
CA HIS A 190 -3.15 -1.96 5.56
C HIS A 190 -3.61 -1.51 6.95
N TRP A 191 -4.40 -2.35 7.56
CA TRP A 191 -4.74 -2.30 8.99
C TRP A 191 -3.57 -2.82 9.85
N ARG A 192 -3.59 -2.48 11.12
CA ARG A 192 -2.61 -2.87 12.13
C ARG A 192 -3.04 -4.20 12.74
N GLN A 193 -2.31 -5.25 12.47
CA GLN A 193 -2.67 -6.63 12.83
C GLN A 193 -2.94 -6.81 14.34
N GLU A 194 -2.17 -6.15 15.19
CA GLU A 194 -2.30 -6.25 16.65
C GLU A 194 -3.60 -5.63 17.20
N THR A 195 -4.34 -4.91 16.37
CA THR A 195 -5.59 -4.25 16.77
C THR A 195 -6.86 -4.93 16.26
N LEU A 196 -6.73 -6.07 15.56
CA LEU A 196 -7.83 -6.69 14.82
C LEU A 196 -8.65 -7.72 15.63
N LEU A 197 -8.35 -7.96 16.90
CA LEU A 197 -9.09 -8.90 17.71
C LEU A 197 -10.61 -8.64 17.72
N PRO A 198 -11.10 -7.38 17.82
CA PRO A 198 -12.55 -7.13 17.73
C PRO A 198 -13.15 -7.59 16.39
N ALA A 199 -12.49 -7.33 15.27
CA ALA A 199 -12.94 -7.78 13.95
C ALA A 199 -12.90 -9.31 13.83
N ALA A 200 -11.86 -9.96 14.37
CA ALA A 200 -11.76 -11.41 14.41
C ALA A 200 -12.89 -12.05 15.25
N HIS A 201 -13.26 -11.45 16.39
CA HIS A 201 -14.41 -11.90 17.19
C HIS A 201 -15.72 -11.76 16.42
N THR A 202 -15.94 -10.62 15.75
CA THR A 202 -17.14 -10.41 14.90
C THR A 202 -17.26 -11.48 13.82
N LEU A 203 -16.16 -11.78 13.14
CA LEU A 203 -16.11 -12.85 12.11
C LEU A 203 -16.42 -14.22 12.73
N ALA A 204 -15.75 -14.58 13.82
CA ALA A 204 -15.93 -15.87 14.48
C ALA A 204 -17.38 -16.06 14.94
N GLU A 205 -17.97 -15.08 15.62
CA GLU A 205 -19.35 -15.11 16.09
C GLU A 205 -20.35 -15.32 14.95
N ALA A 206 -20.20 -14.56 13.85
CA ALA A 206 -21.06 -14.68 12.68
C ALA A 206 -20.94 -16.05 12.00
N MET A 207 -19.75 -16.65 12.04
CA MET A 207 -19.48 -18.00 11.51
C MET A 207 -19.84 -19.13 12.48
N GLY A 208 -20.39 -18.81 13.66
CA GLY A 208 -20.72 -19.80 14.69
C GLY A 208 -19.51 -20.43 15.38
N ALA A 209 -18.35 -19.78 15.29
CA ALA A 209 -17.11 -20.18 15.94
C ALA A 209 -16.87 -19.35 17.20
N VAL A 210 -16.12 -19.90 18.14
CA VAL A 210 -15.69 -19.20 19.35
C VAL A 210 -14.18 -19.08 19.28
N LEU A 211 -13.67 -17.84 19.26
CA LEU A 211 -12.25 -17.61 19.47
C LEU A 211 -11.93 -17.82 20.95
N PRO A 212 -11.01 -18.70 21.30
CA PRO A 212 -10.60 -18.86 22.69
C PRO A 212 -9.93 -17.58 23.19
N GLU A 213 -10.14 -17.28 24.47
CA GLU A 213 -9.33 -16.27 25.14
C GLU A 213 -7.86 -16.75 25.15
N ASP A 214 -6.94 -15.88 24.79
CA ASP A 214 -5.52 -16.16 24.76
C ASP A 214 -4.74 -14.98 25.35
N ASP A 215 -3.58 -15.25 25.93
CA ASP A 215 -2.69 -14.23 26.49
C ASP A 215 -1.81 -13.64 25.37
N TYR A 216 -2.40 -12.79 24.57
CA TYR A 216 -1.70 -12.12 23.48
C TYR A 216 -0.69 -11.10 23.99
N ARG A 217 0.57 -11.30 23.63
CA ARG A 217 1.71 -10.46 23.99
C ARG A 217 2.18 -9.69 22.76
N PRO A 218 2.05 -8.34 22.72
CA PRO A 218 2.52 -7.55 21.60
C PRO A 218 4.06 -7.54 21.53
N GLN A 219 4.59 -7.73 20.33
CA GLN A 219 6.00 -7.60 19.98
C GLN A 219 6.15 -6.57 18.87
N THR A 220 7.05 -5.60 19.05
CA THR A 220 7.24 -4.52 18.09
C THR A 220 8.62 -4.64 17.42
N LEU A 221 8.67 -4.49 16.10
CA LEU A 221 9.95 -4.46 15.39
C LEU A 221 10.71 -3.17 15.72
N GLU A 222 12.00 -3.31 16.03
CA GLU A 222 12.90 -2.19 16.37
C GLU A 222 13.33 -1.39 15.12
N ARG A 223 12.41 -1.08 14.22
CA ARG A 223 12.70 -0.28 13.03
C ARG A 223 11.47 0.52 12.61
N PRO A 224 11.68 1.73 12.05
CA PRO A 224 10.58 2.51 11.50
C PRO A 224 9.98 1.80 10.28
N TYR A 225 8.66 1.89 10.15
CA TYR A 225 7.92 1.39 9.00
C TYR A 225 7.34 2.56 8.20
N TYR A 226 7.72 2.64 6.94
CA TYR A 226 7.15 3.57 5.98
C TYR A 226 6.36 2.77 4.95
N GLY A 227 5.04 2.91 4.98
CA GLY A 227 4.13 2.20 4.10
C GLY A 227 4.09 2.75 2.67
N VAL A 228 3.29 2.09 1.82
CA VAL A 228 3.19 2.42 0.39
C VAL A 228 2.72 3.86 0.15
N TYR A 229 1.83 4.37 0.99
CA TYR A 229 1.31 5.74 0.84
C TYR A 229 2.34 6.81 1.17
N TYR A 230 3.32 6.53 2.04
CA TYR A 230 4.45 7.42 2.24
C TYR A 230 5.22 7.66 0.92
N GLY A 231 5.50 6.59 0.20
CA GLY A 231 6.15 6.67 -1.10
C GLY A 231 5.34 7.47 -2.13
N TYR A 232 4.03 7.24 -2.22
CA TYR A 232 3.17 7.97 -3.15
C TYR A 232 2.98 9.44 -2.78
N ALA A 233 2.72 9.72 -1.51
CA ALA A 233 2.56 11.09 -1.02
C ALA A 233 3.83 11.93 -1.26
N ALA A 234 4.99 11.32 -1.09
CA ALA A 234 6.31 11.97 -1.15
C ALA A 234 6.42 13.19 -0.21
N LEU A 235 5.73 13.12 0.93
CA LEU A 235 5.68 14.16 1.95
C LEU A 235 6.30 13.65 3.25
N PRO A 236 6.89 14.51 4.07
CA PRO A 236 7.36 14.15 5.39
C PRO A 236 6.21 13.66 6.26
N MET A 237 6.34 12.45 6.81
CA MET A 237 5.41 11.85 7.78
C MET A 237 6.21 11.14 8.85
N GLU A 238 5.63 11.06 10.05
CA GLU A 238 6.16 10.18 11.09
C GLU A 238 5.98 8.71 10.67
N PRO A 239 7.00 7.86 10.88
CA PRO A 239 6.90 6.46 10.56
C PRO A 239 5.89 5.74 11.46
N ASP A 240 5.35 4.66 10.95
CA ASP A 240 4.65 3.66 11.75
C ASP A 240 5.66 2.69 12.41
N GLN A 241 5.15 1.82 13.26
CA GLN A 241 5.86 0.66 13.77
C GLN A 241 5.01 -0.60 13.53
N ILE A 242 5.65 -1.68 13.13
CA ILE A 242 4.98 -2.97 13.00
C ILE A 242 5.00 -3.66 14.34
N THR A 243 3.82 -3.99 14.83
CA THR A 243 3.61 -4.81 16.02
C THR A 243 2.86 -6.08 15.61
N TYR A 244 3.27 -7.22 16.14
CA TYR A 244 2.61 -8.51 15.98
C TYR A 244 2.33 -9.13 17.33
N LEU A 245 1.34 -10.01 17.40
CA LEU A 245 0.93 -10.67 18.64
C LEU A 245 1.59 -12.04 18.75
N THR A 246 2.10 -12.37 19.92
CA THR A 246 2.55 -13.73 20.26
C THR A 246 1.67 -14.29 21.36
N SER A 247 1.53 -15.61 21.40
CA SER A 247 0.91 -16.35 22.49
C SER A 247 1.40 -17.79 22.46
N ASP A 248 1.20 -18.53 23.53
CA ASP A 248 1.60 -19.94 23.60
C ASP A 248 0.86 -20.79 22.52
N THR A 249 -0.38 -20.40 22.18
CA THR A 249 -1.15 -21.01 21.10
C THR A 249 -0.55 -20.71 19.73
N LEU A 250 -0.18 -19.45 19.47
CA LEU A 250 0.42 -19.06 18.17
C LEU A 250 1.80 -19.65 17.94
N GLU A 251 2.57 -19.86 19.02
CA GLU A 251 3.93 -20.45 18.94
C GLU A 251 3.91 -21.90 18.47
N VAL A 252 2.85 -22.66 18.75
CA VAL A 252 2.73 -24.06 18.29
C VAL A 252 1.99 -24.21 16.95
N CYS A 253 1.42 -23.12 16.42
CA CYS A 253 0.79 -23.12 15.11
C CYS A 253 1.86 -23.15 14.00
N SER A 254 1.55 -23.85 12.92
CA SER A 254 2.38 -23.84 11.71
C SER A 254 1.53 -23.51 10.49
N VAL A 255 2.12 -22.87 9.52
CA VAL A 255 1.51 -22.53 8.23
C VAL A 255 2.12 -23.40 7.16
N TYR A 256 1.27 -24.11 6.41
CA TYR A 256 1.69 -24.86 5.25
C TYR A 256 1.40 -24.05 3.98
N ASN A 257 2.46 -23.72 3.26
CA ASN A 257 2.35 -23.02 1.99
C ASN A 257 2.30 -24.03 0.84
N TYR A 258 1.15 -24.13 0.17
CA TYR A 258 0.91 -25.06 -0.92
C TYR A 258 1.69 -24.78 -2.20
N GLU A 259 2.10 -23.53 -2.44
CA GLU A 259 2.87 -23.17 -3.63
C GLU A 259 4.34 -23.60 -3.51
N SER A 260 4.91 -23.42 -2.33
CA SER A 260 6.31 -23.76 -2.06
C SER A 260 6.51 -25.15 -1.46
N ASP A 261 5.43 -25.86 -1.08
CA ASP A 261 5.43 -27.15 -0.39
C ASP A 261 6.27 -27.12 0.92
N LYS A 262 6.08 -26.05 1.71
CA LYS A 262 6.85 -25.80 2.93
C LYS A 262 5.99 -25.43 4.12
N ASN A 263 6.44 -25.84 5.30
CA ASN A 263 5.93 -25.32 6.56
C ASN A 263 6.75 -24.13 7.04
N SER A 264 6.08 -23.16 7.65
CA SER A 264 6.69 -22.02 8.32
C SER A 264 5.98 -21.71 9.65
N SER A 265 6.55 -20.86 10.46
CA SER A 265 5.86 -20.23 11.59
C SER A 265 4.78 -19.26 11.10
N VAL A 266 3.90 -18.84 12.01
CA VAL A 266 2.83 -17.86 11.70
C VAL A 266 3.40 -16.53 11.21
N TYR A 267 4.56 -16.14 11.74
CA TYR A 267 5.27 -14.92 11.33
C TYR A 267 6.64 -15.27 10.73
N ASP A 268 6.97 -14.63 9.61
CA ASP A 268 8.30 -14.68 9.00
C ASP A 268 9.13 -13.48 9.48
N LEU A 269 9.81 -13.63 10.61
CA LEU A 269 10.60 -12.55 11.20
C LEU A 269 11.81 -12.13 10.34
N GLU A 270 12.31 -12.99 9.45
CA GLU A 270 13.37 -12.63 8.52
C GLU A 270 12.88 -11.61 7.49
N LYS A 271 11.65 -11.75 7.03
CA LYS A 271 11.00 -10.74 6.17
C LYS A 271 10.77 -9.41 6.89
N GLY A 272 10.51 -9.45 8.19
CA GLY A 272 10.36 -8.24 9.02
C GLY A 272 11.57 -7.30 9.00
N VAL A 273 12.78 -7.79 8.71
CA VAL A 273 13.98 -6.98 8.50
C VAL A 273 14.29 -6.74 7.01
N GLY A 274 13.48 -7.30 6.13
CA GLY A 274 13.59 -7.20 4.67
C GLY A 274 13.20 -5.84 4.09
N LYS A 275 12.97 -5.83 2.79
CA LYS A 275 12.58 -4.63 2.02
C LYS A 275 11.20 -4.12 2.42
N ASP A 276 10.26 -5.01 2.59
CA ASP A 276 8.92 -4.73 3.07
C ASP A 276 8.68 -5.46 4.41
N PRO A 277 8.78 -4.76 5.54
CA PRO A 277 8.59 -5.40 6.84
C PRO A 277 7.20 -5.98 7.07
N TYR A 278 6.19 -5.52 6.33
CA TYR A 278 4.83 -6.04 6.43
C TYR A 278 4.71 -7.49 5.93
N GLU A 279 5.63 -7.95 5.08
CA GLU A 279 5.68 -9.34 4.62
C GLU A 279 5.87 -10.37 5.74
N LEU A 280 6.18 -9.93 6.98
CA LEU A 280 6.21 -10.83 8.13
C LEU A 280 4.85 -11.51 8.41
N PHE A 281 3.72 -10.88 7.98
CA PHE A 281 2.34 -11.34 8.21
C PHE A 281 1.82 -12.31 7.12
N LEU A 282 2.60 -13.23 6.62
CA LEU A 282 2.20 -14.21 5.59
C LEU A 282 1.83 -13.58 4.24
N SER A 283 2.26 -12.38 3.97
CA SER A 283 1.91 -11.59 2.77
C SER A 283 2.93 -11.71 1.64
N GLY A 284 3.85 -12.63 1.71
CA GLY A 284 4.93 -12.79 0.73
C GLY A 284 4.84 -14.03 -0.12
#